data_fb9f078080bd4b2056aa38bc54a3e655
#
_entry.id   fb9f078080bd4b2056aa38bc54a3e655
#
_cell.length_a   1.000
_cell.length_b   1.000
_cell.length_c   1.000
_cell.angle_alpha   90.00
_cell.angle_beta   90.00
_cell.angle_gamma   90.00
#
_symmetry.space_group_name_H-M   'P 1'
#
loop_
_entity.id
_entity.type
_entity.pdbx_description
1 polymer ?
#
loop_
_entity_poly.entity_id
_entity_poly.type
_entity_poly.pdbx_seq_one_letter_code
_entity_poly.pdbx_strand_id
1 'polypeptide(L)'
;MSDPASPTILDRIAEAPADHYRVLKISDLGGDDLVALSQFMKLSLSREDMFAVQEIYRGWDREPTDVELEVIAQTWSEHCKHRIFGATITHQHGGETETIHSLFKTYIYDVSHRIFDKKPGFVLSAFHDNAGFIELDDDLAICLKAETHNHPSAIEPYAGANTGLGGVIRDILGAGKGAKPIASLDVFCFGAPDTSMDHIKAADVIHPLGVMRGVVRGVRDYGNRMGIPTVSGAIQFDDSYIYNPLVFCGTAGVIRKKDIDKEVKAGMRIIAVGGRTGRDGLHGATFSSAALDTESHEEDQQAVQIGNPIEEKKAADFVLAAKDKGLIESVTDCGAGG
;
A
#
# COMPACT_ATOMS: atom_id res chain seq x y z
N MET A 1 -27.12 -19.65 -7.42
CA MET A 1 -26.40 -20.77 -8.07
C MET A 1 -26.22 -20.39 -9.53
N SER A 2 -25.08 -19.86 -9.90
CA SER A 2 -24.72 -19.56 -11.30
C SER A 2 -24.54 -20.88 -12.04
N ASP A 3 -25.06 -20.95 -13.23
CA ASP A 3 -24.95 -22.10 -14.14
C ASP A 3 -23.45 -22.38 -14.41
N PRO A 4 -22.91 -23.56 -14.08
CA PRO A 4 -21.50 -23.88 -14.25
C PRO A 4 -21.05 -24.05 -15.71
N ALA A 5 -21.89 -23.75 -16.68
CA ALA A 5 -21.65 -24.02 -18.10
C ALA A 5 -21.46 -22.77 -18.98
N SER A 6 -21.59 -21.55 -18.46
CA SER A 6 -21.34 -20.36 -19.28
C SER A 6 -19.84 -20.00 -19.25
N PRO A 7 -19.14 -19.94 -20.42
CA PRO A 7 -17.73 -19.58 -20.46
C PRO A 7 -17.53 -18.17 -19.91
N THR A 8 -16.56 -18.02 -19.03
CA THR A 8 -16.15 -16.71 -18.52
C THR A 8 -15.53 -15.86 -19.63
N ILE A 9 -15.42 -14.55 -19.42
CA ILE A 9 -14.73 -13.69 -20.40
C ILE A 9 -13.29 -14.15 -20.63
N LEU A 10 -12.60 -14.67 -19.60
CA LEU A 10 -11.25 -15.21 -19.72
C LEU A 10 -11.20 -16.46 -20.63
N ASP A 11 -12.20 -17.34 -20.57
CA ASP A 11 -12.24 -18.53 -21.45
C ASP A 11 -12.37 -18.16 -22.93
N ARG A 12 -12.90 -16.97 -23.21
CA ARG A 12 -13.09 -16.45 -24.58
C ARG A 12 -11.85 -15.77 -25.13
N ILE A 13 -11.04 -15.12 -24.31
CA ILE A 13 -9.95 -14.24 -24.74
C ILE A 13 -8.55 -14.72 -24.34
N ALA A 14 -8.43 -15.60 -23.32
CA ALA A 14 -7.15 -16.12 -22.90
C ALA A 14 -6.63 -17.20 -23.87
N GLU A 15 -5.36 -17.10 -24.23
CA GLU A 15 -4.63 -18.23 -24.81
C GLU A 15 -4.39 -19.31 -23.74
N ALA A 16 -4.10 -20.54 -24.18
CA ALA A 16 -3.72 -21.61 -23.28
C ALA A 16 -2.58 -21.14 -22.36
N PRO A 17 -2.69 -21.36 -21.02
CA PRO A 17 -1.71 -20.83 -20.09
C PRO A 17 -0.32 -21.35 -20.43
N ALA A 18 0.64 -20.46 -20.59
CA ALA A 18 2.04 -20.79 -20.33
C ALA A 18 2.17 -21.13 -18.84
N ASP A 19 3.24 -21.80 -18.42
CA ASP A 19 3.37 -22.33 -17.06
C ASP A 19 3.12 -21.32 -15.93
N HIS A 20 3.14 -20.01 -16.21
CA HIS A 20 3.10 -18.96 -15.18
C HIS A 20 2.23 -17.74 -15.49
N TYR A 21 1.76 -17.53 -16.72
CA TYR A 21 0.94 -16.38 -17.12
C TYR A 21 0.00 -16.73 -18.29
N ARG A 22 -0.99 -15.88 -18.54
CA ARG A 22 -1.91 -15.97 -19.68
C ARG A 22 -1.76 -14.73 -20.55
N VAL A 23 -1.71 -14.91 -21.85
CA VAL A 23 -1.83 -13.80 -22.82
C VAL A 23 -3.31 -13.51 -23.04
N LEU A 24 -3.72 -12.26 -22.92
CA LEU A 24 -5.10 -11.82 -23.00
C LEU A 24 -5.34 -11.02 -24.28
N LYS A 25 -6.15 -11.55 -25.21
CA LYS A 25 -6.47 -10.92 -26.48
C LYS A 25 -7.44 -9.76 -26.26
N ILE A 26 -6.93 -8.58 -26.00
CA ILE A 26 -7.73 -7.38 -25.76
C ILE A 26 -7.82 -6.45 -26.97
N SER A 27 -6.96 -6.60 -27.98
CA SER A 27 -6.83 -5.66 -29.09
C SER A 27 -8.15 -5.43 -29.84
N ASP A 28 -8.99 -6.44 -29.99
CA ASP A 28 -10.24 -6.36 -30.75
C ASP A 28 -11.50 -6.25 -29.85
N LEU A 29 -11.33 -6.14 -28.52
CA LEU A 29 -12.46 -6.04 -27.60
C LEU A 29 -13.16 -4.69 -27.69
N GLY A 30 -14.50 -4.72 -27.61
CA GLY A 30 -15.32 -3.53 -27.42
C GLY A 30 -15.24 -3.01 -25.98
N GLY A 31 -15.67 -1.76 -25.77
CA GLY A 31 -15.61 -1.13 -24.45
C GLY A 31 -16.35 -1.89 -23.34
N ASP A 32 -17.46 -2.56 -23.65
CA ASP A 32 -18.22 -3.33 -22.66
C ASP A 32 -17.48 -4.62 -22.26
N ASP A 33 -16.84 -5.30 -23.20
CA ASP A 33 -16.00 -6.47 -22.90
C ASP A 33 -14.74 -6.07 -22.11
N LEU A 34 -14.13 -4.91 -22.38
CA LEU A 34 -13.01 -4.39 -21.63
C LEU A 34 -13.39 -4.07 -20.17
N VAL A 35 -14.55 -3.46 -19.96
CA VAL A 35 -15.08 -3.21 -18.61
C VAL A 35 -15.38 -4.52 -17.89
N ALA A 36 -16.02 -5.48 -18.57
CA ALA A 36 -16.30 -6.79 -17.99
C ALA A 36 -15.02 -7.55 -17.62
N LEU A 37 -13.95 -7.42 -18.42
CA LEU A 37 -12.64 -7.98 -18.09
C LEU A 37 -12.04 -7.34 -16.84
N SER A 38 -12.06 -6.00 -16.75
CA SER A 38 -11.58 -5.26 -15.58
C SER A 38 -12.31 -5.67 -14.31
N GLN A 39 -13.65 -5.81 -14.38
CA GLN A 39 -14.47 -6.27 -13.24
C GLN A 39 -14.16 -7.72 -12.86
N PHE A 40 -14.10 -8.62 -13.84
CA PHE A 40 -13.81 -10.05 -13.60
C PHE A 40 -12.44 -10.26 -12.95
N MET A 41 -11.42 -9.52 -13.40
CA MET A 41 -10.06 -9.57 -12.84
C MET A 41 -9.87 -8.67 -11.61
N LYS A 42 -10.91 -7.93 -11.17
CA LYS A 42 -10.83 -6.98 -10.04
C LYS A 42 -9.73 -5.92 -10.20
N LEU A 43 -9.49 -5.47 -11.45
CA LEU A 43 -8.43 -4.50 -11.77
C LEU A 43 -8.77 -3.09 -11.31
N SER A 44 -10.04 -2.76 -11.09
CA SER A 44 -10.53 -1.41 -10.78
C SER A 44 -10.12 -0.35 -11.81
N LEU A 45 -9.85 -0.76 -13.05
CA LEU A 45 -9.56 0.12 -14.17
C LEU A 45 -10.87 0.58 -14.82
N SER A 46 -11.01 1.88 -15.05
CA SER A 46 -12.15 2.47 -15.75
C SER A 46 -12.18 2.05 -17.23
N ARG A 47 -13.29 2.34 -17.92
CA ARG A 47 -13.40 2.13 -19.37
C ARG A 47 -12.28 2.89 -20.12
N GLU A 48 -12.02 4.11 -19.73
CA GLU A 48 -11.00 4.99 -20.31
C GLU A 48 -9.60 4.42 -20.08
N ASP A 49 -9.33 3.90 -18.89
CA ASP A 49 -8.06 3.24 -18.56
C ASP A 49 -7.86 1.99 -19.43
N MET A 50 -8.88 1.16 -19.53
CA MET A 50 -8.80 -0.06 -20.34
C MET A 50 -8.59 0.24 -21.83
N PHE A 51 -9.22 1.30 -22.36
CA PHE A 51 -8.93 1.78 -23.73
C PHE A 51 -7.48 2.27 -23.86
N ALA A 52 -6.97 3.03 -22.87
CA ALA A 52 -5.58 3.49 -22.91
C ALA A 52 -4.61 2.29 -22.92
N VAL A 53 -4.86 1.28 -22.10
CA VAL A 53 -4.08 0.03 -22.10
C VAL A 53 -4.15 -0.65 -23.46
N GLN A 54 -5.35 -0.83 -24.01
CA GLN A 54 -5.54 -1.44 -25.32
C GLN A 54 -4.72 -0.72 -26.42
N GLU A 55 -4.77 0.61 -26.46
CA GLU A 55 -4.02 1.41 -27.45
C GLU A 55 -2.50 1.29 -27.28
N ILE A 56 -2.01 1.23 -26.04
CA ILE A 56 -0.57 1.02 -25.77
C ILE A 56 -0.12 -0.32 -26.35
N TYR A 57 -0.86 -1.40 -26.08
CA TYR A 57 -0.48 -2.74 -26.53
C TYR A 57 -0.65 -2.92 -28.05
N ARG A 58 -1.66 -2.29 -28.65
CA ARG A 58 -1.76 -2.18 -30.12
C ARG A 58 -0.54 -1.48 -30.72
N GLY A 59 -0.08 -0.39 -30.10
CA GLY A 59 1.13 0.33 -30.55
C GLY A 59 2.41 -0.50 -30.45
N TRP A 60 2.42 -1.49 -29.54
CA TRP A 60 3.54 -2.44 -29.40
C TRP A 60 3.40 -3.70 -30.25
N ASP A 61 2.32 -3.82 -31.03
CA ASP A 61 2.00 -4.98 -31.88
C ASP A 61 2.04 -6.31 -31.10
N ARG A 62 1.49 -6.31 -29.88
CA ARG A 62 1.35 -7.48 -29.02
C ARG A 62 0.19 -7.36 -28.06
N GLU A 63 -0.21 -8.48 -27.50
CA GLU A 63 -1.21 -8.55 -26.44
C GLU A 63 -0.56 -8.52 -25.03
N PRO A 64 -1.28 -8.01 -24.01
CA PRO A 64 -0.80 -8.06 -22.63
C PRO A 64 -0.93 -9.45 -22.04
N THR A 65 -0.15 -9.68 -20.99
CA THR A 65 -0.37 -10.80 -20.07
C THR A 65 -1.30 -10.39 -18.92
N ASP A 66 -1.89 -11.36 -18.24
CA ASP A 66 -2.64 -11.14 -17.01
C ASP A 66 -1.79 -10.45 -15.93
N VAL A 67 -0.52 -10.83 -15.80
CA VAL A 67 0.45 -10.21 -14.89
C VAL A 67 0.69 -8.73 -15.21
N GLU A 68 0.84 -8.39 -16.50
CA GLU A 68 1.02 -7.00 -16.92
C GLU A 68 -0.20 -6.15 -16.62
N LEU A 69 -1.42 -6.68 -16.82
CA LEU A 69 -2.65 -5.96 -16.47
C LEU A 69 -2.74 -5.73 -14.95
N GLU A 70 -2.38 -6.71 -14.13
CA GLU A 70 -2.31 -6.55 -12.68
C GLU A 70 -1.31 -5.46 -12.26
N VAL A 71 -0.12 -5.44 -12.83
CA VAL A 71 0.89 -4.41 -12.54
C VAL A 71 0.38 -3.01 -12.93
N ILE A 72 -0.25 -2.89 -14.11
CA ILE A 72 -0.85 -1.62 -14.55
C ILE A 72 -1.98 -1.20 -13.59
N ALA A 73 -2.88 -2.12 -13.25
CA ALA A 73 -4.00 -1.87 -12.36
C ALA A 73 -3.53 -1.33 -10.99
N GLN A 74 -2.53 -1.95 -10.40
CA GLN A 74 -1.98 -1.53 -9.12
C GLN A 74 -1.26 -0.18 -9.23
N THR A 75 -0.40 0.00 -10.21
CA THR A 75 0.36 1.25 -10.38
C THR A 75 -0.51 2.45 -10.79
N TRP A 76 -1.65 2.21 -11.47
CA TRP A 76 -2.61 3.24 -11.85
C TRP A 76 -3.73 3.46 -10.82
N SER A 77 -3.78 2.65 -9.77
CA SER A 77 -4.80 2.79 -8.71
C SER A 77 -4.69 4.14 -8.00
N GLU A 78 -5.75 4.57 -7.34
CA GLU A 78 -5.71 5.76 -6.48
C GLU A 78 -4.68 5.61 -5.36
N HIS A 79 -4.48 4.39 -4.87
CA HIS A 79 -3.47 4.06 -3.85
C HIS A 79 -2.04 4.44 -4.30
N CYS A 80 -1.63 4.06 -5.51
CA CYS A 80 -0.27 4.30 -5.99
C CYS A 80 -0.12 5.62 -6.76
N LYS A 81 -1.12 5.97 -7.58
CA LYS A 81 -1.05 7.15 -8.48
C LYS A 81 -1.59 8.42 -7.88
N HIS A 82 -2.44 8.33 -6.86
CA HIS A 82 -3.09 9.48 -6.21
C HIS A 82 -3.81 10.39 -7.23
N ARG A 83 -4.64 9.82 -8.09
CA ARG A 83 -5.29 10.54 -9.21
C ARG A 83 -6.15 11.70 -8.73
N ILE A 84 -6.99 11.47 -7.71
CA ILE A 84 -7.86 12.49 -7.12
C ILE A 84 -7.01 13.51 -6.37
N PHE A 85 -6.06 13.05 -5.55
CA PHE A 85 -5.18 13.91 -4.76
C PHE A 85 -4.21 14.72 -5.62
N GLY A 86 -3.86 14.21 -6.82
CA GLY A 86 -3.05 14.88 -7.82
C GLY A 86 -3.85 15.67 -8.87
N ALA A 87 -5.18 15.62 -8.85
CA ALA A 87 -6.03 16.25 -9.86
C ALA A 87 -6.08 17.79 -9.75
N THR A 88 -6.52 18.43 -10.84
CA THR A 88 -6.92 19.84 -10.81
C THR A 88 -8.35 19.92 -10.30
N ILE A 89 -8.54 20.64 -9.19
CA ILE A 89 -9.82 20.78 -8.51
C ILE A 89 -10.33 22.22 -8.63
N THR A 90 -11.57 22.40 -9.05
CA THR A 90 -12.26 23.68 -8.98
C THR A 90 -13.07 23.72 -7.69
N HIS A 91 -12.63 24.53 -6.75
CA HIS A 91 -13.29 24.75 -5.45
C HIS A 91 -14.15 26.01 -5.49
N GLN A 92 -15.42 25.88 -5.12
CA GLN A 92 -16.37 27.00 -5.06
C GLN A 92 -16.91 27.15 -3.63
N HIS A 93 -16.67 28.30 -3.03
CA HIS A 93 -17.14 28.61 -1.69
C HIS A 93 -17.49 30.11 -1.56
N GLY A 94 -18.62 30.43 -0.98
CA GLY A 94 -19.03 31.84 -0.71
C GLY A 94 -19.08 32.77 -1.93
N GLY A 95 -19.28 32.23 -3.14
CA GLY A 95 -19.27 32.97 -4.40
C GLY A 95 -17.89 33.17 -5.01
N GLU A 96 -16.86 32.70 -4.36
CA GLU A 96 -15.49 32.67 -4.89
C GLU A 96 -15.17 31.30 -5.54
N THR A 97 -14.35 31.34 -6.58
CA THR A 97 -13.88 30.13 -7.28
C THR A 97 -12.37 30.10 -7.27
N GLU A 98 -11.81 29.02 -6.76
CA GLU A 98 -10.37 28.75 -6.75
C GLU A 98 -10.05 27.50 -7.56
N THR A 99 -8.97 27.53 -8.33
CA THR A 99 -8.45 26.35 -9.01
C THR A 99 -7.18 25.86 -8.32
N ILE A 100 -7.24 24.64 -7.79
CA ILE A 100 -6.15 24.00 -7.06
C ILE A 100 -5.52 22.95 -8.00
N HIS A 101 -4.26 23.15 -8.37
CA HIS A 101 -3.50 22.20 -9.20
C HIS A 101 -2.76 21.21 -8.30
N SER A 102 -3.38 20.05 -8.00
CA SER A 102 -2.90 19.03 -7.10
C SER A 102 -2.90 19.47 -5.61
N LEU A 103 -3.72 18.83 -4.81
CA LEU A 103 -3.72 19.04 -3.34
C LEU A 103 -2.35 18.71 -2.74
N PHE A 104 -1.74 17.59 -3.17
CA PHE A 104 -0.41 17.18 -2.71
C PHE A 104 0.63 18.24 -3.00
N LYS A 105 0.72 18.69 -4.26
CA LYS A 105 1.74 19.68 -4.66
C LYS A 105 1.54 20.99 -3.93
N THR A 106 0.31 21.52 -3.92
CA THR A 106 0.01 22.86 -3.39
C THR A 106 0.17 22.94 -1.87
N TYR A 107 -0.35 21.94 -1.13
CA TYR A 107 -0.48 22.05 0.33
C TYR A 107 0.53 21.19 1.10
N ILE A 108 1.22 20.26 0.45
CA ILE A 108 2.22 19.41 1.10
C ILE A 108 3.61 19.66 0.50
N TYR A 109 3.81 19.36 -0.77
CA TYR A 109 5.13 19.40 -1.40
C TYR A 109 5.74 20.81 -1.40
N ASP A 110 5.05 21.81 -1.96
CA ASP A 110 5.54 23.18 -2.08
C ASP A 110 5.70 23.84 -0.70
N VAL A 111 4.81 23.51 0.25
CA VAL A 111 4.93 24.00 1.64
C VAL A 111 6.15 23.40 2.34
N SER A 112 6.36 22.10 2.17
CA SER A 112 7.52 21.40 2.74
C SER A 112 8.83 21.98 2.21
N HIS A 113 8.95 22.21 0.91
CA HIS A 113 10.17 22.81 0.32
C HIS A 113 10.45 24.21 0.85
N ARG A 114 9.43 25.04 1.03
CA ARG A 114 9.58 26.35 1.66
C ARG A 114 10.11 26.28 3.11
N ILE A 115 9.79 25.19 3.83
CA ILE A 115 10.31 24.96 5.18
C ILE A 115 11.75 24.45 5.12
N PHE A 116 12.07 23.56 4.16
CA PHE A 116 13.44 23.05 3.96
C PHE A 116 14.40 24.19 3.65
N ASP A 117 14.00 25.14 2.79
CA ASP A 117 14.79 26.34 2.47
C ASP A 117 15.06 27.23 3.71
N LYS A 118 14.12 27.26 4.67
CA LYS A 118 14.28 28.03 5.92
C LYS A 118 15.13 27.33 6.97
N LYS A 119 15.31 26.01 6.85
CA LYS A 119 16.07 25.16 7.76
C LYS A 119 17.04 24.27 6.99
N PRO A 120 18.03 24.85 6.28
CA PRO A 120 18.96 24.06 5.48
C PRO A 120 19.74 23.06 6.35
N GLY A 121 19.86 21.83 5.87
CA GLY A 121 20.54 20.73 6.56
C GLY A 121 19.70 19.98 7.58
N PHE A 122 18.49 20.47 7.96
CA PHE A 122 17.62 19.75 8.87
C PHE A 122 16.88 18.59 8.18
N VAL A 123 16.29 18.85 7.00
CA VAL A 123 15.70 17.79 6.17
C VAL A 123 16.74 17.35 5.15
N LEU A 124 17.12 16.09 5.22
CA LEU A 124 18.17 15.51 4.37
C LEU A 124 17.57 14.91 3.08
N SER A 125 16.38 14.32 3.16
CA SER A 125 15.64 13.83 2.02
C SER A 125 14.15 13.73 2.34
N ALA A 126 13.29 14.05 1.37
CA ALA A 126 11.83 13.83 1.45
C ALA A 126 11.24 13.61 0.06
N PHE A 127 10.19 12.80 -0.02
CA PHE A 127 9.44 12.48 -1.25
C PHE A 127 10.20 11.69 -2.33
N HIS A 128 11.34 11.07 -2.01
CA HIS A 128 12.21 10.37 -2.97
C HIS A 128 12.54 8.93 -2.60
N ASP A 129 12.21 8.50 -1.39
CA ASP A 129 12.54 7.18 -0.89
C ASP A 129 11.36 6.60 -0.09
N ASN A 130 11.48 5.38 0.39
CA ASN A 130 10.49 4.72 1.25
C ASN A 130 10.16 5.53 2.52
N ALA A 131 11.11 6.32 3.03
CA ALA A 131 10.91 7.20 4.17
C ALA A 131 11.63 8.54 3.99
N GLY A 132 11.16 9.60 4.67
CA GLY A 132 11.87 10.87 4.75
C GLY A 132 12.94 10.83 5.83
N PHE A 133 14.00 11.65 5.67
CA PHE A 133 15.14 11.72 6.58
C PHE A 133 15.32 13.13 7.13
N ILE A 134 15.49 13.22 8.44
CA ILE A 134 15.91 14.47 9.13
C ILE A 134 17.21 14.23 9.90
N GLU A 135 17.96 15.29 10.08
CA GLU A 135 19.19 15.26 10.88
C GLU A 135 18.91 14.92 12.34
N LEU A 136 19.67 14.00 12.91
CA LEU A 136 19.67 13.71 14.35
C LEU A 136 20.91 14.34 15.03
N ASP A 137 22.08 14.07 14.49
CA ASP A 137 23.37 14.59 14.92
C ASP A 137 24.33 14.68 13.73
N ASP A 138 25.63 14.82 13.98
CA ASP A 138 26.63 14.96 12.92
C ASP A 138 26.76 13.74 12.02
N ASP A 139 26.51 12.50 12.51
CA ASP A 139 26.67 11.23 11.79
C ASP A 139 25.31 10.55 11.44
N LEU A 140 24.31 10.79 12.25
CA LEU A 140 23.04 10.04 12.19
C LEU A 140 21.88 10.90 11.67
N ALA A 141 20.96 10.21 11.01
CA ALA A 141 19.65 10.71 10.64
C ALA A 141 18.54 9.83 11.22
N ILE A 142 17.40 10.45 11.51
CA ILE A 142 16.13 9.76 11.80
C ILE A 142 15.30 9.71 10.53
N CYS A 143 14.65 8.59 10.30
CA CYS A 143 13.59 8.46 9.32
C CYS A 143 12.28 8.02 9.97
N LEU A 144 11.17 8.40 9.37
CA LEU A 144 9.82 8.03 9.80
C LEU A 144 8.98 7.64 8.59
N LYS A 145 8.31 6.51 8.69
CA LYS A 145 7.26 6.07 7.77
C LYS A 145 5.97 5.86 8.53
N ALA A 146 4.87 6.26 7.92
CA ALA A 146 3.53 6.04 8.44
C ALA A 146 2.59 5.60 7.33
N GLU A 147 1.70 4.67 7.64
CA GLU A 147 0.68 4.15 6.75
C GLU A 147 -0.64 3.95 7.49
N THR A 148 -1.74 3.96 6.74
CA THR A 148 -3.04 3.52 7.23
C THR A 148 -3.43 2.20 6.56
N HIS A 149 -3.92 1.26 7.36
CA HIS A 149 -4.35 -0.06 6.89
C HIS A 149 -5.81 -0.32 7.29
N ASN A 150 -6.71 0.56 6.84
CA ASN A 150 -8.10 0.66 7.29
C ASN A 150 -8.99 -0.45 6.73
N HIS A 151 -9.16 -0.52 5.40
CA HIS A 151 -10.02 -1.50 4.75
C HIS A 151 -9.62 -2.95 5.06
N PRO A 152 -8.34 -3.33 4.97
CA PRO A 152 -7.93 -4.67 5.37
C PRO A 152 -8.26 -4.99 6.83
N SER A 153 -8.16 -4.01 7.72
CA SER A 153 -8.49 -4.18 9.16
C SER A 153 -9.98 -4.18 9.43
N ALA A 154 -10.82 -3.62 8.55
CA ALA A 154 -12.27 -3.73 8.65
C ALA A 154 -12.74 -5.17 8.35
N ILE A 155 -12.08 -5.85 7.42
CA ILE A 155 -12.43 -7.21 6.95
C ILE A 155 -11.76 -8.29 7.82
N GLU A 156 -10.45 -8.17 8.02
CA GLU A 156 -9.65 -9.11 8.82
C GLU A 156 -8.76 -8.32 9.80
N PRO A 157 -9.30 -7.94 10.97
CA PRO A 157 -8.65 -6.99 11.87
C PRO A 157 -7.24 -7.41 12.33
N TYR A 158 -7.02 -8.71 12.54
CA TYR A 158 -5.71 -9.22 12.97
C TYR A 158 -4.69 -9.15 11.83
N ALA A 159 -5.00 -9.73 10.67
CA ALA A 159 -4.09 -9.77 9.52
C ALA A 159 -3.88 -8.37 8.92
N GLY A 160 -4.94 -7.56 8.81
CA GLY A 160 -4.87 -6.19 8.32
C GLY A 160 -3.94 -5.31 9.15
N ALA A 161 -4.09 -5.32 10.48
CA ALA A 161 -3.22 -4.55 11.37
C ALA A 161 -1.79 -5.14 11.47
N ASN A 162 -1.67 -6.45 11.39
CA ASN A 162 -0.39 -7.16 11.35
C ASN A 162 0.45 -6.67 10.16
N THR A 163 -0.15 -6.66 8.96
CA THR A 163 0.51 -6.17 7.74
C THR A 163 0.71 -4.66 7.77
N GLY A 164 -0.20 -3.89 8.35
CA GLY A 164 -0.06 -2.44 8.50
C GLY A 164 1.23 -2.07 9.26
N LEU A 165 1.51 -2.72 10.39
CA LEU A 165 2.77 -2.52 11.12
C LEU A 165 3.97 -3.09 10.34
N GLY A 166 3.83 -4.27 9.73
CA GLY A 166 4.89 -4.89 8.93
C GLY A 166 5.30 -4.01 7.74
N GLY A 167 4.33 -3.39 7.06
CA GLY A 167 4.60 -2.48 5.96
C GLY A 167 5.50 -1.30 6.36
N VAL A 168 5.18 -0.60 7.44
CA VAL A 168 5.97 0.58 7.87
C VAL A 168 7.35 0.20 8.41
N ILE A 169 7.51 -0.99 8.98
CA ILE A 169 8.83 -1.51 9.38
C ILE A 169 9.67 -1.82 8.14
N ARG A 170 9.07 -2.45 7.14
CA ARG A 170 9.72 -2.81 5.88
C ARG A 170 10.14 -1.57 5.08
N ASP A 171 9.33 -0.51 5.07
CA ASP A 171 9.68 0.77 4.46
C ASP A 171 10.93 1.40 5.11
N ILE A 172 11.03 1.34 6.43
CA ILE A 172 12.26 1.79 7.11
C ILE A 172 13.46 0.96 6.67
N LEU A 173 13.33 -0.36 6.61
CA LEU A 173 14.40 -1.24 6.13
C LEU A 173 14.76 -0.98 4.65
N GLY A 174 13.78 -0.57 3.83
CA GLY A 174 13.95 -0.20 2.43
C GLY A 174 14.49 1.20 2.19
N ALA A 175 14.60 2.03 3.24
CA ALA A 175 15.03 3.42 3.12
C ALA A 175 16.57 3.55 3.11
N GLY A 176 17.09 4.37 2.19
CA GLY A 176 18.52 4.49 1.96
C GLY A 176 19.17 3.14 1.59
N LYS A 177 20.31 2.83 2.19
CA LYS A 177 20.96 1.51 2.08
C LYS A 177 20.53 0.54 3.16
N GLY A 178 19.45 0.84 3.89
CA GLY A 178 18.88 0.05 4.96
C GLY A 178 18.91 0.76 6.31
N ALA A 179 17.88 1.54 6.63
CA ALA A 179 17.73 2.13 7.95
C ALA A 179 17.31 1.06 8.97
N LYS A 180 17.71 1.26 10.23
CA LYS A 180 17.40 0.36 11.34
C LYS A 180 16.11 0.81 12.02
N PRO A 181 15.01 0.03 11.98
CA PRO A 181 13.81 0.32 12.75
C PRO A 181 14.10 0.27 14.25
N ILE A 182 13.58 1.24 15.02
CA ILE A 182 13.87 1.34 16.45
C ILE A 182 12.64 1.47 17.33
N ALA A 183 11.54 2.04 16.81
CA ALA A 183 10.33 2.28 17.58
C ALA A 183 9.13 2.43 16.66
N SER A 184 7.96 2.02 17.14
CA SER A 184 6.68 2.25 16.46
C SER A 184 5.81 3.23 17.25
N LEU A 185 4.88 3.87 16.54
CA LEU A 185 3.80 4.69 17.08
C LEU A 185 2.52 4.31 16.34
N ASP A 186 1.43 4.12 17.08
CA ASP A 186 0.20 3.58 16.50
C ASP A 186 -1.01 4.38 16.96
N VAL A 187 -1.90 4.77 16.04
CA VAL A 187 -3.14 5.48 16.34
C VAL A 187 -4.31 4.71 15.75
N PHE A 188 -5.28 4.39 16.61
CA PHE A 188 -6.45 3.65 16.20
C PHE A 188 -7.72 4.45 16.50
N CYS A 189 -8.67 4.44 15.55
CA CYS A 189 -10.01 4.97 15.77
C CYS A 189 -11.03 3.88 15.43
N PHE A 190 -11.96 3.64 16.36
CA PHE A 190 -13.00 2.62 16.26
C PHE A 190 -14.36 3.19 16.63
N GLY A 191 -15.44 2.52 16.25
CA GLY A 191 -16.72 2.68 16.92
C GLY A 191 -16.59 2.31 18.41
N ALA A 192 -17.48 2.82 19.25
CA ALA A 192 -17.44 2.53 20.69
C ALA A 192 -17.52 1.02 20.96
N PRO A 193 -16.73 0.48 21.89
CA PRO A 193 -16.68 -0.97 22.15
C PRO A 193 -17.96 -1.53 22.77
N ASP A 194 -18.87 -0.69 23.23
CA ASP A 194 -20.20 -1.00 23.76
C ASP A 194 -21.33 -0.65 22.78
N THR A 195 -21.02 -0.37 21.51
CA THR A 195 -22.01 -0.13 20.47
C THR A 195 -23.01 -1.29 20.39
N SER A 196 -24.31 -0.99 20.40
CA SER A 196 -25.33 -2.04 20.20
C SER A 196 -25.33 -2.53 18.76
N MET A 197 -25.51 -3.85 18.57
CA MET A 197 -25.71 -4.42 17.23
C MET A 197 -26.89 -3.83 16.47
N ASP A 198 -27.90 -3.31 17.16
CA ASP A 198 -29.05 -2.63 16.54
C ASP A 198 -28.66 -1.33 15.82
N HIS A 199 -27.51 -0.75 16.16
CA HIS A 199 -26.96 0.43 15.48
C HIS A 199 -26.15 0.07 14.25
N ILE A 200 -25.72 -1.18 14.11
CA ILE A 200 -24.92 -1.69 12.97
C ILE A 200 -25.91 -2.18 11.90
N LYS A 201 -26.08 -1.39 10.83
CA LYS A 201 -27.12 -1.61 9.80
C LYS A 201 -26.73 -2.63 8.73
N ALA A 202 -25.45 -3.02 8.65
CA ALA A 202 -24.96 -3.98 7.67
C ALA A 202 -24.65 -5.32 8.34
N ALA A 203 -25.06 -6.42 7.70
CA ALA A 203 -25.02 -7.77 8.30
C ALA A 203 -23.59 -8.29 8.50
N ASP A 204 -22.65 -7.89 7.64
CA ASP A 204 -21.30 -8.46 7.58
C ASP A 204 -20.22 -7.58 8.24
N VAL A 205 -20.64 -6.57 9.00
CA VAL A 205 -19.72 -5.69 9.72
C VAL A 205 -19.30 -6.32 11.05
N ILE A 206 -18.00 -6.42 11.25
CA ILE A 206 -17.44 -6.90 12.52
C ILE A 206 -17.71 -5.86 13.60
N HIS A 207 -18.24 -6.31 14.75
CA HIS A 207 -18.50 -5.45 15.90
C HIS A 207 -17.25 -4.66 16.31
N PRO A 208 -17.33 -3.34 16.62
CA PRO A 208 -16.18 -2.49 16.95
C PRO A 208 -15.24 -3.07 18.01
N LEU A 209 -15.78 -3.72 19.06
CA LEU A 209 -14.96 -4.43 20.05
C LEU A 209 -14.13 -5.58 19.43
N GLY A 210 -14.70 -6.30 18.46
CA GLY A 210 -14.02 -7.36 17.72
C GLY A 210 -12.87 -6.80 16.89
N VAL A 211 -13.14 -5.71 16.14
CA VAL A 211 -12.14 -4.99 15.34
C VAL A 211 -11.00 -4.51 16.22
N MET A 212 -11.31 -3.79 17.31
CA MET A 212 -10.32 -3.28 18.26
C MET A 212 -9.43 -4.39 18.81
N ARG A 213 -10.02 -5.51 19.25
CA ARG A 213 -9.26 -6.66 19.78
C ARG A 213 -8.36 -7.29 18.71
N GLY A 214 -8.84 -7.43 17.50
CA GLY A 214 -8.06 -7.97 16.37
C GLY A 214 -6.88 -7.09 16.03
N VAL A 215 -7.11 -5.78 15.87
CA VAL A 215 -6.08 -4.77 15.55
C VAL A 215 -4.99 -4.74 16.62
N VAL A 216 -5.37 -4.59 17.89
CA VAL A 216 -4.39 -4.56 19.00
C VAL A 216 -3.56 -5.83 19.05
N ARG A 217 -4.18 -7.00 18.83
CA ARG A 217 -3.44 -8.27 18.76
C ARG A 217 -2.49 -8.33 17.56
N GLY A 218 -2.92 -7.87 16.39
CA GLY A 218 -2.11 -7.86 15.18
C GLY A 218 -0.84 -7.03 15.36
N VAL A 219 -0.98 -5.79 15.79
CA VAL A 219 0.14 -4.88 16.07
C VAL A 219 1.06 -5.43 17.16
N ARG A 220 0.50 -5.88 18.28
CA ARG A 220 1.26 -6.48 19.39
C ARG A 220 2.11 -7.66 18.92
N ASP A 221 1.50 -8.60 18.20
CA ASP A 221 2.16 -9.84 17.81
C ASP A 221 3.25 -9.59 16.77
N TYR A 222 3.05 -8.61 15.87
CA TYR A 222 4.08 -8.24 14.91
C TYR A 222 5.26 -7.54 15.59
N GLY A 223 4.99 -6.47 16.33
CA GLY A 223 6.01 -5.69 17.02
C GLY A 223 6.85 -6.54 17.97
N ASN A 224 6.22 -7.42 18.74
CA ASN A 224 6.91 -8.33 19.66
C ASN A 224 7.86 -9.29 18.93
N ARG A 225 7.43 -9.85 17.78
CA ARG A 225 8.27 -10.77 17.01
C ARG A 225 9.41 -10.06 16.28
N MET A 226 9.20 -8.81 15.87
CA MET A 226 10.25 -7.96 15.31
C MET A 226 11.21 -7.42 16.38
N GLY A 227 10.78 -7.37 17.64
CA GLY A 227 11.53 -6.77 18.74
C GLY A 227 11.53 -5.24 18.70
N ILE A 228 10.47 -4.64 18.13
CA ILE A 228 10.31 -3.19 18.00
C ILE A 228 9.18 -2.74 18.92
N PRO A 229 9.45 -1.87 19.92
CA PRO A 229 8.44 -1.40 20.84
C PRO A 229 7.55 -0.33 20.23
N THR A 230 6.24 -0.37 20.53
CA THR A 230 5.36 0.79 20.36
C THR A 230 5.57 1.75 21.53
N VAL A 231 6.10 2.95 21.25
CA VAL A 231 6.51 3.93 22.28
C VAL A 231 5.48 5.04 22.49
N SER A 232 4.57 5.23 21.56
CA SER A 232 3.53 6.27 21.62
C SER A 232 2.32 5.85 20.79
N GLY A 233 1.17 6.44 21.09
CA GLY A 233 -0.05 6.24 20.30
C GLY A 233 -1.29 6.73 21.02
N ALA A 234 -2.44 6.46 20.38
CA ALA A 234 -3.74 6.81 20.92
C ALA A 234 -4.80 5.83 20.43
N ILE A 235 -5.88 5.68 21.21
CA ILE A 235 -7.13 5.03 20.78
C ILE A 235 -8.25 6.05 20.95
N GLN A 236 -9.02 6.27 19.90
CA GLN A 236 -10.18 7.16 19.89
C GLN A 236 -11.43 6.38 19.49
N PHE A 237 -12.59 6.81 19.99
CA PHE A 237 -13.87 6.21 19.68
C PHE A 237 -14.82 7.24 19.12
N ASP A 238 -15.42 6.93 17.95
CA ASP A 238 -16.44 7.74 17.31
C ASP A 238 -17.26 6.85 16.36
N ASP A 239 -18.56 7.09 16.26
CA ASP A 239 -19.48 6.27 15.46
C ASP A 239 -19.14 6.27 13.96
N SER A 240 -18.45 7.31 13.46
CA SER A 240 -17.98 7.37 12.06
C SER A 240 -17.00 6.25 11.71
N TYR A 241 -16.35 5.63 12.71
CA TYR A 241 -15.40 4.54 12.51
C TYR A 241 -16.00 3.13 12.71
N ILE A 242 -17.32 3.00 12.80
CA ILE A 242 -17.97 1.68 12.94
C ILE A 242 -17.72 0.81 11.73
N TYR A 243 -17.84 1.37 10.53
CA TYR A 243 -17.74 0.64 9.26
C TYR A 243 -16.34 0.66 8.65
N ASN A 244 -15.55 1.68 8.92
CA ASN A 244 -14.21 1.85 8.40
C ASN A 244 -13.29 2.40 9.49
N PRO A 245 -12.64 1.52 10.27
CA PRO A 245 -11.74 1.93 11.34
C PRO A 245 -10.52 2.68 10.78
N LEU A 246 -9.95 3.58 11.58
CA LEU A 246 -8.60 4.06 11.31
C LEU A 246 -7.60 3.13 12.01
N VAL A 247 -6.70 2.57 11.23
CA VAL A 247 -5.56 1.79 11.73
C VAL A 247 -4.29 2.42 11.16
N PHE A 248 -3.76 3.39 11.90
CA PHE A 248 -2.53 4.09 11.55
C PHE A 248 -1.38 3.45 12.30
N CYS A 249 -0.36 3.01 11.54
CA CYS A 249 0.91 2.53 12.08
C CYS A 249 2.04 3.41 11.58
N GLY A 250 2.99 3.69 12.46
CA GLY A 250 4.20 4.42 12.13
C GLY A 250 5.43 3.74 12.71
N THR A 251 6.55 3.82 12.00
CA THR A 251 7.83 3.31 12.49
C THR A 251 8.93 4.35 12.29
N ALA A 252 9.68 4.58 13.36
CA ALA A 252 10.89 5.39 13.33
C ALA A 252 12.12 4.50 13.13
N GLY A 253 13.08 5.00 12.37
CA GLY A 253 14.36 4.34 12.14
C GLY A 253 15.52 5.28 12.25
N VAL A 254 16.73 4.73 12.35
CA VAL A 254 18.01 5.47 12.33
C VAL A 254 18.91 4.93 11.23
N ILE A 255 19.64 5.84 10.59
CA ILE A 255 20.61 5.53 9.55
C ILE A 255 21.82 6.48 9.66
N ARG A 256 23.00 6.05 9.23
CA ARG A 256 24.11 6.98 9.05
C ARG A 256 23.87 7.87 7.85
N LYS A 257 24.17 9.16 7.94
CA LYS A 257 23.98 10.11 6.83
C LYS A 257 24.63 9.65 5.52
N LYS A 258 25.80 9.02 5.58
CA LYS A 258 26.50 8.47 4.41
C LYS A 258 25.78 7.31 3.70
N ASP A 259 24.82 6.70 4.36
CA ASP A 259 24.05 5.54 3.85
C ASP A 259 22.65 5.96 3.35
N ILE A 260 22.32 7.26 3.35
CA ILE A 260 21.03 7.78 2.85
C ILE A 260 20.98 7.66 1.32
N ASP A 261 22.02 8.13 0.64
CA ASP A 261 22.06 8.11 -0.81
C ASP A 261 22.28 6.69 -1.33
N LYS A 262 21.43 6.30 -2.27
CA LYS A 262 21.47 5.00 -2.93
C LYS A 262 21.50 5.19 -4.44
N GLU A 263 22.29 4.39 -5.12
CA GLU A 263 22.44 4.46 -6.58
C GLU A 263 22.51 3.07 -7.18
N VAL A 264 21.66 2.81 -8.19
CA VAL A 264 21.68 1.56 -8.94
C VAL A 264 22.48 1.76 -10.22
N LYS A 265 23.48 0.91 -10.45
CA LYS A 265 24.36 0.97 -11.64
C LYS A 265 24.25 -0.30 -12.46
N ALA A 266 24.51 -0.19 -13.76
CA ALA A 266 24.58 -1.32 -14.66
C ALA A 266 25.66 -2.32 -14.18
N GLY A 267 25.34 -3.61 -14.21
CA GLY A 267 26.20 -4.68 -13.71
C GLY A 267 26.02 -5.09 -12.27
N MET A 268 25.23 -4.35 -11.49
CA MET A 268 24.85 -4.77 -10.13
C MET A 268 23.92 -5.98 -10.17
N ARG A 269 23.95 -6.77 -9.10
CA ARG A 269 23.07 -7.93 -8.92
C ARG A 269 21.82 -7.51 -8.16
N ILE A 270 20.64 -7.93 -8.63
CA ILE A 270 19.37 -7.78 -7.93
C ILE A 270 19.15 -9.07 -7.12
N ILE A 271 18.91 -8.90 -5.82
CA ILE A 271 18.69 -10.01 -4.89
C ILE A 271 17.36 -9.76 -4.16
N ALA A 272 16.41 -10.68 -4.29
CA ALA A 272 15.20 -10.70 -3.50
C ALA A 272 15.46 -11.43 -2.16
N VAL A 273 15.07 -10.80 -1.06
CA VAL A 273 15.24 -11.32 0.31
C VAL A 273 13.89 -11.31 1.02
N GLY A 274 13.51 -12.42 1.61
CA GLY A 274 12.24 -12.55 2.34
C GLY A 274 11.67 -13.95 2.31
N GLY A 275 10.40 -14.07 2.71
CA GLY A 275 9.65 -15.30 2.69
C GLY A 275 9.20 -15.71 1.29
N ARG A 276 8.56 -16.88 1.20
CA ARG A 276 7.97 -17.37 -0.04
C ARG A 276 6.81 -16.46 -0.45
N THR A 277 6.81 -15.98 -1.69
CA THR A 277 5.73 -15.21 -2.28
C THR A 277 4.51 -16.10 -2.58
N GLY A 278 3.32 -15.64 -2.23
CA GLY A 278 2.02 -16.26 -2.50
C GLY A 278 1.13 -15.34 -3.33
N ARG A 279 -0.18 -15.59 -3.28
CA ARG A 279 -1.21 -14.76 -3.93
C ARG A 279 -1.97 -13.85 -2.97
N ASP A 280 -1.75 -14.00 -1.67
CA ASP A 280 -2.34 -13.15 -0.65
C ASP A 280 -1.89 -11.69 -0.83
N GLY A 281 -2.86 -10.78 -0.82
CA GLY A 281 -2.63 -9.35 -1.06
C GLY A 281 -2.48 -8.95 -2.53
N LEU A 282 -2.76 -9.84 -3.50
CA LEU A 282 -2.60 -9.55 -4.93
C LEU A 282 -3.35 -8.29 -5.38
N HIS A 283 -4.59 -8.08 -4.87
CA HIS A 283 -5.40 -6.89 -5.16
C HIS A 283 -5.35 -5.84 -4.04
N GLY A 284 -4.39 -5.92 -3.13
CA GLY A 284 -4.35 -5.08 -1.93
C GLY A 284 -4.36 -3.58 -2.21
N ALA A 285 -3.61 -3.12 -3.22
CA ALA A 285 -3.54 -1.71 -3.59
C ALA A 285 -4.86 -1.19 -4.19
N THR A 286 -5.49 -1.94 -5.09
CA THR A 286 -6.77 -1.57 -5.70
C THR A 286 -7.90 -1.61 -4.67
N PHE A 287 -7.95 -2.67 -3.85
CA PHE A 287 -8.92 -2.84 -2.79
C PHE A 287 -8.84 -1.75 -1.72
N SER A 288 -7.64 -1.37 -1.29
CA SER A 288 -7.46 -0.35 -0.23
C SER A 288 -8.01 1.03 -0.60
N SER A 289 -8.21 1.31 -1.89
CA SER A 289 -8.79 2.56 -2.40
C SER A 289 -10.22 2.43 -2.93
N ALA A 290 -10.79 1.22 -2.90
CA ALA A 290 -12.18 0.98 -3.32
C ALA A 290 -13.17 1.36 -2.20
N ALA A 291 -14.43 1.59 -2.57
CA ALA A 291 -15.50 1.71 -1.60
C ALA A 291 -15.81 0.33 -1.00
N LEU A 292 -15.96 0.26 0.33
CA LEU A 292 -16.44 -0.95 0.99
C LEU A 292 -17.96 -1.07 0.79
N ASP A 293 -18.41 -2.26 0.42
CA ASP A 293 -19.82 -2.62 0.36
C ASP A 293 -20.10 -3.94 1.12
N THR A 294 -21.33 -4.41 1.09
CA THR A 294 -21.74 -5.62 1.83
C THR A 294 -21.21 -6.92 1.22
N GLU A 295 -20.71 -6.91 -0.01
CA GLU A 295 -20.14 -8.08 -0.69
C GLU A 295 -18.61 -8.16 -0.49
N SER A 296 -17.97 -7.06 -0.10
CA SER A 296 -16.52 -6.95 0.07
C SER A 296 -15.96 -7.97 1.08
N HIS A 297 -16.71 -8.35 2.11
CA HIS A 297 -16.21 -9.22 3.18
C HIS A 297 -15.85 -10.63 2.72
N GLU A 298 -16.67 -11.25 1.88
CA GLU A 298 -16.41 -12.62 1.41
C GLU A 298 -15.46 -12.63 0.20
N GLU A 299 -15.59 -11.65 -0.69
CA GLU A 299 -14.85 -11.61 -1.95
C GLU A 299 -13.44 -11.06 -1.81
N ASP A 300 -13.21 -10.16 -0.87
CA ASP A 300 -11.96 -9.40 -0.77
C ASP A 300 -11.03 -9.87 0.36
N GLN A 301 -11.37 -10.95 1.08
CA GLN A 301 -10.48 -11.55 2.08
C GLN A 301 -9.10 -11.91 1.50
N GLN A 302 -9.04 -12.31 0.22
CA GLN A 302 -7.77 -12.64 -0.45
C GLN A 302 -6.91 -11.41 -0.76
N ALA A 303 -7.50 -10.21 -0.77
CA ALA A 303 -6.77 -8.94 -0.92
C ALA A 303 -6.02 -8.54 0.37
N VAL A 304 -6.37 -9.13 1.51
CA VAL A 304 -5.67 -8.90 2.77
C VAL A 304 -4.38 -9.70 2.79
N GLN A 305 -3.25 -9.02 2.91
CA GLN A 305 -1.94 -9.65 3.03
C GLN A 305 -1.81 -10.40 4.34
N ILE A 306 -1.08 -11.51 4.31
CA ILE A 306 -0.72 -12.28 5.51
C ILE A 306 0.70 -11.91 5.94
N GLY A 307 0.82 -11.08 6.97
CA GLY A 307 2.12 -10.68 7.50
C GLY A 307 2.87 -11.84 8.17
N ASN A 308 4.15 -12.00 7.85
CA ASN A 308 5.03 -12.98 8.49
C ASN A 308 6.22 -12.29 9.19
N PRO A 309 6.05 -11.86 10.45
CA PRO A 309 7.08 -11.10 11.16
C PRO A 309 8.37 -11.88 11.41
N ILE A 310 8.33 -13.21 11.43
CA ILE A 310 9.55 -14.03 11.60
C ILE A 310 10.41 -13.98 10.33
N GLU A 311 9.79 -14.07 9.17
CA GLU A 311 10.52 -13.97 7.90
C GLU A 311 11.02 -12.54 7.68
N GLU A 312 10.22 -11.53 8.01
CA GLU A 312 10.67 -10.14 7.96
C GLU A 312 11.82 -9.87 8.95
N LYS A 313 11.78 -10.44 10.16
CA LYS A 313 12.89 -10.32 11.12
C LYS A 313 14.19 -10.91 10.58
N LYS A 314 14.13 -12.09 9.94
CA LYS A 314 15.30 -12.69 9.28
C LYS A 314 15.84 -11.80 8.15
N ALA A 315 14.94 -11.26 7.31
CA ALA A 315 15.30 -10.33 6.24
C ALA A 315 15.94 -9.06 6.80
N ALA A 316 15.38 -8.49 7.87
CA ALA A 316 15.90 -7.31 8.55
C ALA A 316 17.32 -7.53 9.09
N ASP A 317 17.54 -8.65 9.79
CA ASP A 317 18.86 -8.99 10.34
C ASP A 317 19.89 -9.19 9.22
N PHE A 318 19.48 -9.80 8.11
CA PHE A 318 20.35 -9.97 6.94
C PHE A 318 20.69 -8.63 6.28
N VAL A 319 19.69 -7.78 6.00
CA VAL A 319 19.88 -6.46 5.37
C VAL A 319 20.81 -5.58 6.20
N LEU A 320 20.57 -5.48 7.51
CA LEU A 320 21.39 -4.67 8.39
C LEU A 320 22.84 -5.19 8.46
N ALA A 321 23.02 -6.50 8.58
CA ALA A 321 24.37 -7.11 8.60
C ALA A 321 25.10 -6.96 7.25
N ALA A 322 24.40 -7.07 6.14
CA ALA A 322 24.96 -6.90 4.79
C ALA A 322 25.34 -5.43 4.54
N LYS A 323 24.50 -4.48 4.95
CA LYS A 323 24.82 -3.05 4.91
C LYS A 323 26.09 -2.73 5.70
N ASP A 324 26.19 -3.21 6.94
CA ASP A 324 27.35 -2.94 7.79
C ASP A 324 28.67 -3.48 7.21
N LYS A 325 28.58 -4.50 6.34
CA LYS A 325 29.70 -5.03 5.56
C LYS A 325 29.94 -4.32 4.22
N GLY A 326 29.14 -3.29 3.89
CA GLY A 326 29.25 -2.56 2.63
C GLY A 326 28.85 -3.37 1.40
N LEU A 327 27.95 -4.33 1.54
CA LEU A 327 27.49 -5.20 0.45
C LEU A 327 26.22 -4.69 -0.25
N ILE A 328 25.56 -3.67 0.32
CA ILE A 328 24.33 -3.10 -0.21
C ILE A 328 24.61 -1.68 -0.75
N GLU A 329 24.30 -1.47 -2.03
CA GLU A 329 24.37 -0.16 -2.68
C GLU A 329 22.99 0.52 -2.77
N SER A 330 21.95 -0.28 -2.83
CA SER A 330 20.55 0.18 -2.84
C SER A 330 19.66 -0.93 -2.29
N VAL A 331 18.63 -0.56 -1.57
CA VAL A 331 17.58 -1.47 -1.11
C VAL A 331 16.23 -0.76 -1.21
N THR A 332 15.19 -1.52 -1.50
CA THR A 332 13.78 -1.09 -1.40
C THR A 332 12.96 -2.28 -0.97
N ASP A 333 11.79 -2.05 -0.43
CA ASP A 333 10.85 -3.14 -0.17
C ASP A 333 10.05 -3.49 -1.44
N CYS A 334 9.36 -4.61 -1.42
CA CYS A 334 8.36 -4.99 -2.41
C CYS A 334 6.98 -4.69 -1.82
N GLY A 335 6.60 -3.41 -1.85
CA GLY A 335 5.30 -2.92 -1.39
C GLY A 335 4.21 -3.04 -2.46
N ALA A 336 3.07 -2.36 -2.24
CA ALA A 336 1.99 -2.28 -3.22
C ALA A 336 2.47 -1.55 -4.50
N GLY A 337 2.28 -2.19 -5.64
CA GLY A 337 2.72 -1.67 -6.94
C GLY A 337 4.16 -2.06 -7.32
N GLY A 338 4.81 -2.94 -6.56
CA GLY A 338 6.08 -3.55 -6.92
C GLY A 338 7.20 -3.39 -5.92
#